data_db10ad26558d4276886045c87f3247c0
#
_entry.id   db10ad26558d4276886045c87f3247c0
#
_cell.length_a   1.000
_cell.length_b   1.000
_cell.length_c   1.000
_cell.angle_alpha   90.00
_cell.angle_beta   90.00
_cell.angle_gamma   90.00
#
_symmetry.space_group_name_H-M   'P 1'
#
loop_
_entity.id
_entity.type
_entity.pdbx_description
1 polymer ?
#
loop_
_entity_poly.entity_id
_entity_poly.type
_entity_poly.pdbx_seq_one_letter_code
_entity_poly.pdbx_strand_id
1 'polypeptide(L)'
;HLLSALIAVLGAAYIQYSSISENVFLGFLITQGANLCFAVGQVAYKYLLKSRPELESIPKHAIFGLFFIGAFIVSLIAFSILGSTEKMPTTPVQWGVIIYLGAVASGAGYYFWNKGVVMVNTGSLAIMNNALIPVGLIVNIVIWNKEADIKKIIIGGGLIFASLALNEYRNKRIAKSLLIKYRKAD
;
A
#
# COMPACT_ATOMS: atom_id res chain seq x y z
N HIS A 1 6.38 10.08 -14.12
CA HIS A 1 5.99 9.16 -13.01
C HIS A 1 7.01 9.18 -11.87
N LEU A 2 8.33 9.09 -12.16
CA LEU A 2 9.37 9.07 -11.11
C LEU A 2 9.37 10.35 -10.27
N LEU A 3 9.27 11.52 -10.89
CA LEU A 3 9.24 12.81 -10.18
C LEU A 3 8.05 12.91 -9.23
N SER A 4 6.84 12.50 -9.68
CA SER A 4 5.65 12.51 -8.84
C SER A 4 5.79 11.54 -7.66
N ALA A 5 6.37 10.35 -7.88
CA ALA A 5 6.66 9.40 -6.81
C ALA A 5 7.67 9.96 -5.80
N LEU A 6 8.73 10.64 -6.26
CA LEU A 6 9.70 11.29 -5.38
C LEU A 6 9.06 12.38 -4.51
N ILE A 7 8.20 13.22 -5.08
CA ILE A 7 7.48 14.26 -4.31
C ILE A 7 6.60 13.60 -3.23
N ALA A 8 5.91 12.51 -3.55
CA ALA A 8 5.10 11.79 -2.57
C ALA A 8 5.95 11.19 -1.44
N VAL A 9 7.11 10.61 -1.77
CA VAL A 9 8.05 10.06 -0.78
C VAL A 9 8.59 11.16 0.12
N LEU A 10 8.95 12.33 -0.43
CA LEU A 10 9.42 13.48 0.36
C LEU A 10 8.31 14.01 1.29
N GLY A 11 7.06 14.06 0.82
CA GLY A 11 5.92 14.42 1.68
C GLY A 11 5.71 13.44 2.83
N ALA A 12 5.79 12.15 2.55
CA ALA A 12 5.70 11.10 3.56
C ALA A 12 6.87 11.16 4.57
N ALA A 13 8.10 11.33 4.08
CA ALA A 13 9.29 11.47 4.90
C ALA A 13 9.21 12.71 5.81
N TYR A 14 8.71 13.84 5.30
CA TYR A 14 8.52 15.05 6.08
C TYR A 14 7.54 14.84 7.26
N ILE A 15 6.45 14.09 7.03
CA ILE A 15 5.49 13.76 8.08
C ILE A 15 6.15 12.87 9.16
N GLN A 16 6.89 11.86 8.71
CA GLN A 16 7.48 10.83 9.57
C GLN A 16 8.79 11.26 10.23
N TYR A 17 9.35 12.40 9.83
CA TYR A 17 10.62 12.85 10.37
C TYR A 17 10.51 13.14 11.87
N SER A 18 11.06 12.24 12.66
CA SER A 18 11.30 12.35 14.09
C SER A 18 12.73 11.87 14.37
N SER A 19 13.35 12.30 15.47
CA SER A 19 14.71 11.89 15.85
C SER A 19 14.81 10.35 15.92
N ILE A 20 15.64 9.79 15.05
CA ILE A 20 15.88 8.35 15.00
C ILE A 20 16.89 7.97 16.06
N SER A 21 16.54 7.10 17.01
CA SER A 21 17.49 6.51 17.94
C SER A 21 18.25 5.34 17.28
N GLU A 22 19.48 5.07 17.72
CA GLU A 22 20.36 4.03 17.11
C GLU A 22 19.76 2.63 17.09
N ASN A 23 18.87 2.29 18.02
CA ASN A 23 18.21 0.97 18.08
C ASN A 23 17.11 0.77 17.03
N VAL A 24 16.80 1.77 16.22
CA VAL A 24 15.72 1.73 15.21
C VAL A 24 16.22 1.19 13.86
N PHE A 25 17.53 1.12 13.64
CA PHE A 25 18.08 0.78 12.32
C PHE A 25 17.69 -0.62 11.83
N LEU A 26 17.76 -1.63 12.73
CA LEU A 26 17.35 -2.99 12.38
C LEU A 26 15.84 -3.06 12.06
N GLY A 27 15.01 -2.43 12.87
CA GLY A 27 13.57 -2.33 12.64
C GLY A 27 13.26 -1.62 11.32
N PHE A 28 14.02 -0.57 11.00
CA PHE A 28 13.91 0.12 9.71
C PHE A 28 14.24 -0.82 8.53
N LEU A 29 15.34 -1.58 8.59
CA LEU A 29 15.70 -2.51 7.52
C LEU A 29 14.65 -3.61 7.33
N ILE A 30 14.12 -4.19 8.39
CA ILE A 30 13.05 -5.19 8.33
C ILE A 30 11.80 -4.58 7.67
N THR A 31 11.44 -3.36 8.05
CA THR A 31 10.30 -2.65 7.46
C THR A 31 10.52 -2.37 5.97
N GLN A 32 11.74 -1.97 5.56
CA GLN A 32 12.05 -1.80 4.13
C GLN A 32 11.99 -3.12 3.35
N GLY A 33 12.43 -4.23 3.94
CA GLY A 33 12.26 -5.56 3.38
C GLY A 33 10.78 -5.91 3.15
N ALA A 34 9.93 -5.67 4.14
CA ALA A 34 8.48 -5.87 4.01
C ALA A 34 7.86 -4.97 2.93
N ASN A 35 8.24 -3.69 2.88
CA ASN A 35 7.79 -2.74 1.86
C ASN A 35 8.21 -3.18 0.45
N LEU A 36 9.41 -3.69 0.28
CA LEU A 36 9.89 -4.21 -0.99
C LEU A 36 9.07 -5.43 -1.43
N CYS A 37 8.87 -6.39 -0.55
CA CYS A 37 8.03 -7.57 -0.83
C CYS A 37 6.60 -7.15 -1.21
N PHE A 38 6.02 -6.18 -0.51
CA PHE A 38 4.70 -5.64 -0.81
C PHE A 38 4.65 -4.98 -2.20
N ALA A 39 5.62 -4.12 -2.52
CA ALA A 39 5.69 -3.44 -3.81
C ALA A 39 5.87 -4.44 -4.97
N VAL A 40 6.76 -5.43 -4.81
CA VAL A 40 6.97 -6.49 -5.80
C VAL A 40 5.68 -7.30 -5.99
N GLY A 41 5.01 -7.68 -4.90
CA GLY A 41 3.74 -8.41 -4.95
C GLY A 41 2.65 -7.65 -5.72
N GLN A 42 2.49 -6.35 -5.47
CA GLN A 42 1.52 -5.52 -6.17
C GLN A 42 1.80 -5.40 -7.68
N VAL A 43 3.05 -5.16 -8.04
CA VAL A 43 3.47 -5.02 -9.45
C VAL A 43 3.35 -6.37 -10.16
N ALA A 44 3.81 -7.44 -9.53
CA ALA A 44 3.73 -8.79 -10.07
C ALA A 44 2.28 -9.24 -10.29
N TYR A 45 1.38 -8.97 -9.34
CA TYR A 45 -0.05 -9.25 -9.50
C TYR A 45 -0.65 -8.52 -10.69
N LYS A 46 -0.39 -7.23 -10.81
CA LYS A 46 -0.86 -6.43 -11.93
C LYS A 46 -0.31 -6.94 -13.27
N TYR A 47 0.98 -7.28 -13.31
CA TYR A 47 1.62 -7.85 -14.50
C TYR A 47 1.02 -9.20 -14.87
N LEU A 48 0.82 -10.09 -13.87
CA LEU A 48 0.23 -11.41 -14.07
C LEU A 48 -1.15 -11.33 -14.72
N LEU A 49 -2.03 -10.48 -14.18
CA LEU A 49 -3.38 -10.30 -14.74
C LEU A 49 -3.37 -9.73 -16.15
N LYS A 50 -2.39 -8.87 -16.47
CA LYS A 50 -2.27 -8.27 -17.79
C LYS A 50 -1.69 -9.25 -18.84
N SER A 51 -0.76 -10.11 -18.42
CA SER A 51 -0.04 -11.02 -19.32
C SER A 51 -0.71 -12.38 -19.50
N ARG A 52 -1.76 -12.68 -18.73
CA ARG A 52 -2.50 -13.95 -18.77
C ARG A 52 -3.99 -13.70 -18.98
N PRO A 53 -4.45 -13.56 -20.25
CA PRO A 53 -5.87 -13.33 -20.55
C PRO A 53 -6.79 -14.44 -20.03
N GLU A 54 -6.26 -15.65 -19.88
CA GLU A 54 -7.01 -16.80 -19.34
C GLU A 54 -7.52 -16.55 -17.91
N LEU A 55 -6.82 -15.70 -17.15
CA LEU A 55 -7.21 -15.31 -15.79
C LEU A 55 -8.40 -14.33 -15.75
N GLU A 56 -8.78 -13.74 -16.88
CA GLU A 56 -9.95 -12.85 -16.95
C GLU A 56 -11.25 -13.62 -16.71
N SER A 57 -11.32 -14.90 -17.12
CA SER A 57 -12.46 -15.79 -16.90
C SER A 57 -12.59 -16.25 -15.44
N ILE A 58 -11.53 -16.16 -14.65
CA ILE A 58 -11.52 -16.57 -13.24
C ILE A 58 -12.02 -15.42 -12.36
N PRO A 59 -12.99 -15.66 -11.47
CA PRO A 59 -13.43 -14.63 -10.52
C PRO A 59 -12.27 -14.07 -9.72
N LYS A 60 -12.15 -12.76 -9.65
CA LYS A 60 -11.01 -12.08 -8.98
C LYS A 60 -10.87 -12.45 -7.50
N HIS A 61 -11.97 -12.77 -6.82
CA HIS A 61 -11.95 -13.27 -5.45
C HIS A 61 -11.31 -14.65 -5.32
N ALA A 62 -11.45 -15.52 -6.34
CA ALA A 62 -10.81 -16.85 -6.33
C ALA A 62 -9.29 -16.72 -6.51
N ILE A 63 -8.84 -15.88 -7.46
CA ILE A 63 -7.41 -15.57 -7.63
C ILE A 63 -6.84 -14.97 -6.34
N PHE A 64 -7.58 -14.06 -5.72
CA PHE A 64 -7.17 -13.42 -4.48
C PHE A 64 -7.11 -14.42 -3.30
N GLY A 65 -8.01 -15.41 -3.28
CA GLY A 65 -7.99 -16.49 -2.29
C GLY A 65 -6.67 -17.27 -2.29
N LEU A 66 -6.03 -17.45 -3.45
CA LEU A 66 -4.73 -18.10 -3.55
C LEU A 66 -3.62 -17.34 -2.82
N PHE A 67 -3.69 -15.99 -2.78
CA PHE A 67 -2.73 -15.19 -2.01
C PHE A 67 -2.85 -15.44 -0.50
N PHE A 68 -4.08 -15.64 0.00
CA PHE A 68 -4.29 -15.98 1.41
C PHE A 68 -3.77 -17.38 1.74
N ILE A 69 -3.93 -18.35 0.82
CA ILE A 69 -3.34 -19.67 0.99
C ILE A 69 -1.80 -19.55 1.06
N GLY A 70 -1.19 -18.81 0.14
CA GLY A 70 0.25 -18.56 0.15
C GLY A 70 0.71 -17.85 1.42
N ALA A 71 0.00 -16.80 1.83
CA ALA A 71 0.29 -16.05 3.06
C ALA A 71 0.16 -16.94 4.30
N PHE A 72 -0.87 -17.80 4.36
CA PHE A 72 -1.06 -18.76 5.45
C PHE A 72 0.12 -19.74 5.55
N ILE A 73 0.55 -20.33 4.43
CA ILE A 73 1.68 -21.26 4.40
C ILE A 73 2.97 -20.57 4.90
N VAL A 74 3.27 -19.37 4.38
CA VAL A 74 4.45 -18.61 4.80
C VAL A 74 4.37 -18.23 6.27
N SER A 75 3.20 -17.79 6.75
CA SER A 75 2.97 -17.44 8.15
C SER A 75 3.11 -18.65 9.08
N LEU A 76 2.64 -19.82 8.64
CA LEU A 76 2.76 -21.06 9.40
C LEU A 76 4.23 -21.48 9.55
N ILE A 77 5.01 -21.41 8.47
CA ILE A 77 6.43 -21.69 8.49
C ILE A 77 7.16 -20.68 9.40
N ALA A 78 6.88 -19.39 9.23
CA ALA A 78 7.49 -18.34 10.05
C ALA A 78 7.16 -18.51 11.53
N PHE A 79 5.90 -18.84 11.86
CA PHE A 79 5.48 -19.12 13.24
C PHE A 79 6.20 -20.36 13.82
N SER A 80 6.39 -21.40 13.02
CA SER A 80 7.09 -22.61 13.47
C SER A 80 8.57 -22.36 13.79
N ILE A 81 9.20 -21.38 13.14
CA ILE A 81 10.63 -21.06 13.33
C ILE A 81 10.83 -19.94 14.37
N LEU A 82 9.97 -18.91 14.34
CA LEU A 82 10.17 -17.67 15.10
C LEU A 82 9.08 -17.44 16.15
N GLY A 83 8.04 -18.25 16.14
CA GLY A 83 6.88 -18.09 17.02
C GLY A 83 7.18 -18.45 18.47
N SER A 84 6.45 -17.82 19.38
CA SER A 84 6.48 -18.14 20.81
C SER A 84 5.04 -18.26 21.32
N THR A 85 4.75 -19.36 21.99
CA THR A 85 3.44 -19.59 22.63
C THR A 85 3.17 -18.63 23.78
N GLU A 86 4.22 -18.07 24.39
CA GLU A 86 4.12 -17.08 25.47
C GLU A 86 3.51 -15.74 24.98
N LYS A 87 3.58 -15.48 23.68
CA LYS A 87 3.04 -14.26 23.04
C LYS A 87 1.64 -14.46 22.47
N MET A 88 1.01 -15.60 22.74
CA MET A 88 -0.36 -15.86 22.29
C MET A 88 -1.36 -14.94 23.00
N PRO A 89 -2.45 -14.55 22.31
CA PRO A 89 -3.49 -13.74 22.91
C PRO A 89 -4.12 -14.46 24.11
N THR A 90 -4.25 -13.79 25.22
CA THR A 90 -4.79 -14.32 26.47
C THR A 90 -6.17 -13.77 26.81
N THR A 91 -6.57 -12.64 26.21
CA THR A 91 -7.84 -12.00 26.50
C THR A 91 -8.79 -12.02 25.29
N PRO A 92 -10.13 -12.03 25.52
CA PRO A 92 -11.11 -11.96 24.43
C PRO A 92 -10.94 -10.73 23.53
N VAL A 93 -10.51 -9.61 24.10
CA VAL A 93 -10.25 -8.36 23.36
C VAL A 93 -9.10 -8.53 22.36
N GLN A 94 -8.00 -9.17 22.79
CA GLN A 94 -6.86 -9.45 21.92
C GLN A 94 -7.27 -10.38 20.75
N TRP A 95 -8.05 -11.41 21.03
CA TRP A 95 -8.61 -12.27 19.99
C TRP A 95 -9.53 -11.50 19.05
N GLY A 96 -10.40 -10.64 19.58
CA GLY A 96 -11.27 -9.78 18.77
C GLY A 96 -10.47 -8.87 17.83
N VAL A 97 -9.40 -8.25 18.31
CA VAL A 97 -8.51 -7.42 17.49
C VAL A 97 -7.84 -8.23 16.39
N ILE A 98 -7.33 -9.43 16.67
CA ILE A 98 -6.68 -10.28 15.67
C ILE A 98 -7.68 -10.74 14.61
N ILE A 99 -8.88 -11.14 15.01
CA ILE A 99 -9.94 -11.53 14.07
C ILE A 99 -10.34 -10.33 13.19
N TYR A 100 -10.50 -9.15 13.78
CA TYR A 100 -10.77 -7.92 13.01
C TYR A 100 -9.65 -7.61 12.02
N LEU A 101 -8.40 -7.64 12.45
CA LEU A 101 -7.24 -7.39 11.58
C LEU A 101 -7.13 -8.43 10.46
N GLY A 102 -7.40 -9.69 10.75
CA GLY A 102 -7.37 -10.77 9.76
C GLY A 102 -8.54 -10.71 8.78
N ALA A 103 -9.77 -10.67 9.27
CA ALA A 103 -10.95 -10.77 8.41
C ALA A 103 -11.31 -9.44 7.72
N VAL A 104 -11.26 -8.32 8.45
CA VAL A 104 -11.71 -7.02 7.94
C VAL A 104 -10.56 -6.26 7.29
N ALA A 105 -9.49 -5.98 8.02
CA ALA A 105 -8.41 -5.15 7.51
C ALA A 105 -7.59 -5.89 6.43
N SER A 106 -7.11 -7.10 6.73
CA SER A 106 -6.33 -7.89 5.76
C SER A 106 -7.23 -8.62 4.76
N GLY A 107 -8.37 -9.16 5.19
CA GLY A 107 -9.31 -9.87 4.32
C GLY A 107 -10.01 -8.91 3.33
N ALA A 108 -11.06 -8.28 3.79
CA ALA A 108 -11.90 -7.43 2.95
C ALA A 108 -11.14 -6.18 2.45
N GLY A 109 -10.41 -5.50 3.34
CA GLY A 109 -9.67 -4.28 2.99
C GLY A 109 -8.62 -4.53 1.91
N TYR A 110 -7.82 -5.57 2.06
CA TYR A 110 -6.78 -5.92 1.09
C TYR A 110 -7.36 -6.44 -0.23
N TYR A 111 -8.51 -7.13 -0.19
CA TYR A 111 -9.25 -7.51 -1.39
C TYR A 111 -9.67 -6.28 -2.20
N PHE A 112 -10.31 -5.29 -1.57
CA PHE A 112 -10.72 -4.06 -2.24
C PHE A 112 -9.53 -3.25 -2.75
N TRP A 113 -8.45 -3.21 -1.98
CA TRP A 113 -7.20 -2.59 -2.41
C TRP A 113 -6.66 -3.23 -3.69
N ASN A 114 -6.54 -4.54 -3.74
CA ASN A 114 -6.03 -5.25 -4.92
C ASN A 114 -6.98 -5.15 -6.12
N LYS A 115 -8.29 -5.07 -5.89
CA LYS A 115 -9.26 -4.76 -6.95
C LYS A 115 -8.99 -3.37 -7.56
N GLY A 116 -8.63 -2.38 -6.75
CA GLY A 116 -8.25 -1.04 -7.21
C GLY A 116 -6.89 -0.99 -7.91
N VAL A 117 -5.91 -1.77 -7.46
CA VAL A 117 -4.53 -1.80 -7.99
C VAL A 117 -4.50 -2.00 -9.50
N VAL A 118 -5.34 -2.87 -10.05
CA VAL A 118 -5.38 -3.17 -11.48
C VAL A 118 -6.05 -2.08 -12.30
N MET A 119 -6.82 -1.19 -11.68
CA MET A 119 -7.55 -0.11 -12.33
C MET A 119 -6.72 1.17 -12.49
N VAL A 120 -5.63 1.32 -11.75
CA VAL A 120 -4.78 2.51 -11.75
C VAL A 120 -3.41 2.22 -12.39
N ASN A 121 -2.71 3.26 -12.84
CA ASN A 121 -1.33 3.11 -13.29
C ASN A 121 -0.37 2.95 -12.10
N THR A 122 0.82 2.40 -12.37
CA THR A 122 1.82 2.11 -11.32
C THR A 122 2.29 3.37 -10.58
N GLY A 123 2.32 4.53 -11.26
CA GLY A 123 2.67 5.80 -10.62
C GLY A 123 1.63 6.26 -9.62
N SER A 124 0.34 6.21 -9.99
CA SER A 124 -0.77 6.52 -9.07
C SER A 124 -0.78 5.55 -7.90
N LEU A 125 -0.54 4.26 -8.14
CA LEU A 125 -0.48 3.25 -7.08
C LEU A 125 0.61 3.57 -6.05
N ALA A 126 1.83 3.92 -6.50
CA ALA A 126 2.92 4.28 -5.62
C ALA A 126 2.61 5.53 -4.77
N ILE A 127 1.93 6.52 -5.35
CA ILE A 127 1.52 7.73 -4.62
C ILE A 127 0.43 7.42 -3.60
N MET A 128 -0.55 6.60 -3.96
CA MET A 128 -1.65 6.22 -3.06
C MET A 128 -1.17 5.40 -1.87
N ASN A 129 -0.12 4.57 -2.03
CA ASN A 129 0.51 3.91 -0.90
C ASN A 129 1.04 4.91 0.15
N ASN A 130 1.59 6.04 -0.29
CA ASN A 130 2.05 7.09 0.63
C ASN A 130 0.89 7.89 1.25
N ALA A 131 -0.28 7.95 0.61
CA ALA A 131 -1.47 8.62 1.15
C ALA A 131 -2.02 7.94 2.42
N LEU A 132 -1.68 6.66 2.66
CA LEU A 132 -2.02 5.97 3.91
C LEU A 132 -1.43 6.66 5.15
N ILE A 133 -0.28 7.33 5.02
CA ILE A 133 0.37 8.01 6.16
C ILE A 133 -0.47 9.17 6.69
N PRO A 134 -0.82 10.20 5.90
CA PRO A 134 -1.64 11.30 6.42
C PRO A 134 -3.05 10.84 6.80
N VAL A 135 -3.65 9.89 6.08
CA VAL A 135 -4.96 9.33 6.43
C VAL A 135 -4.91 8.61 7.78
N GLY A 136 -3.90 7.76 8.01
CA GLY A 136 -3.72 7.06 9.28
C GLY A 136 -3.52 8.03 10.46
N LEU A 137 -2.78 9.13 10.25
CA LEU A 137 -2.60 10.16 11.27
C LEU A 137 -3.90 10.91 11.58
N ILE A 138 -4.70 11.25 10.57
CA ILE A 138 -6.02 11.86 10.76
C ILE A 138 -6.94 10.93 11.57
N VAL A 139 -6.98 9.64 11.25
CA VAL A 139 -7.74 8.65 12.00
C VAL A 139 -7.26 8.58 13.46
N ASN A 140 -5.94 8.60 13.71
CA ASN A 140 -5.38 8.60 15.05
C ASN A 140 -5.77 9.85 15.86
N ILE A 141 -5.84 11.01 15.22
CA ILE A 141 -6.28 12.25 15.88
C ILE A 141 -7.78 12.17 16.19
N VAL A 142 -8.60 11.80 15.20
CA VAL A 142 -10.07 11.87 15.31
C VAL A 142 -10.63 10.78 16.23
N ILE A 143 -10.09 9.56 16.17
CA ILE A 143 -10.64 8.42 16.91
C ILE A 143 -9.94 8.26 18.27
N TRP A 144 -8.60 8.40 18.32
CA TRP A 144 -7.84 8.17 19.54
C TRP A 144 -7.36 9.44 20.24
N ASN A 145 -7.74 10.62 19.73
CA ASN A 145 -7.39 11.94 20.29
C ASN A 145 -5.88 12.06 20.58
N LYS A 146 -5.04 11.46 19.73
CA LYS A 146 -3.59 11.53 19.86
C LYS A 146 -3.06 12.86 19.35
N GLU A 147 -2.15 13.44 20.09
CA GLU A 147 -1.45 14.64 19.64
C GLU A 147 -0.63 14.35 18.39
N ALA A 148 -0.74 15.21 17.39
CA ALA A 148 0.04 15.15 16.17
C ALA A 148 0.32 16.56 15.65
N ASP A 149 1.43 16.71 14.95
CA ASP A 149 1.79 17.98 14.31
C ASP A 149 0.95 18.20 13.07
N ILE A 150 -0.15 18.93 13.25
CA ILE A 150 -1.11 19.23 12.17
C ILE A 150 -0.41 19.96 11.01
N LYS A 151 0.60 20.79 11.27
CA LYS A 151 1.35 21.50 10.21
C LYS A 151 2.08 20.50 9.32
N LYS A 152 2.74 19.49 9.90
CA LYS A 152 3.41 18.42 9.14
C LYS A 152 2.42 17.62 8.31
N ILE A 153 1.25 17.30 8.85
CA ILE A 153 0.20 16.55 8.12
C ILE A 153 -0.31 17.36 6.94
N ILE A 154 -0.59 18.66 7.12
CA ILE A 154 -1.09 19.52 6.04
C ILE A 154 -0.02 19.68 4.94
N ILE A 155 1.22 19.97 5.29
CA ILE A 155 2.29 20.18 4.31
C ILE A 155 2.62 18.88 3.60
N GLY A 156 2.93 17.81 4.34
CA GLY A 156 3.31 16.54 3.75
C GLY A 156 2.17 15.84 3.02
N GLY A 157 0.95 15.88 3.56
CA GLY A 157 -0.26 15.40 2.90
C GLY A 157 -0.56 16.20 1.63
N GLY A 158 -0.43 17.53 1.67
CA GLY A 158 -0.56 18.40 0.51
C GLY A 158 0.42 18.05 -0.61
N LEU A 159 1.68 17.76 -0.28
CA LEU A 159 2.69 17.28 -1.25
C LEU A 159 2.29 15.94 -1.89
N ILE A 160 1.75 15.01 -1.09
CA ILE A 160 1.30 13.71 -1.61
C ILE A 160 0.13 13.89 -2.58
N PHE A 161 -0.88 14.69 -2.23
CA PHE A 161 -2.01 14.96 -3.12
C PHE A 161 -1.61 15.76 -4.37
N ALA A 162 -0.71 16.74 -4.24
CA ALA A 162 -0.17 17.47 -5.38
C ALA A 162 0.58 16.54 -6.33
N SER A 163 1.35 15.58 -5.81
CA SER A 163 2.04 14.58 -6.62
C SER A 163 1.09 13.68 -7.39
N LEU A 164 -0.05 13.30 -6.79
CA LEU A 164 -1.10 12.53 -7.45
C LEU A 164 -1.74 13.32 -8.59
N ALA A 165 -2.11 14.56 -8.34
CA ALA A 165 -2.67 15.46 -9.36
C ALA A 165 -1.70 15.66 -10.53
N LEU A 166 -0.42 15.86 -10.24
CA LEU A 166 0.62 15.98 -11.26
C LEU A 166 0.78 14.71 -12.10
N ASN A 167 0.76 13.54 -11.45
CA ASN A 167 0.84 12.25 -12.14
C ASN A 167 -0.36 12.04 -13.07
N GLU A 168 -1.58 12.30 -12.60
CA GLU A 168 -2.80 12.18 -13.41
C GLU A 168 -2.84 13.19 -14.57
N TYR A 169 -2.43 14.44 -14.34
CA TYR A 169 -2.32 15.44 -15.40
C TYR A 169 -1.37 15.00 -16.51
N ARG A 170 -0.18 14.49 -16.15
CA ARG A 170 0.80 13.96 -17.11
C ARG A 170 0.26 12.76 -17.89
N ASN A 171 -0.43 11.84 -17.23
CA ASN A 171 -1.04 10.69 -17.88
C ASN A 171 -2.07 11.11 -18.93
N LYS A 172 -2.95 12.06 -18.59
CA LYS A 172 -3.95 12.60 -19.52
C LYS A 172 -3.28 13.28 -20.73
N ARG A 173 -2.19 14.00 -20.50
CA ARG A 173 -1.43 14.66 -21.57
C ARG A 173 -0.77 13.64 -22.53
N ILE A 174 -0.17 12.59 -21.97
CA ILE A 174 0.45 11.51 -22.76
C ILE A 174 -0.62 10.78 -23.59
N ALA A 175 -1.74 10.41 -22.97
CA ALA A 175 -2.85 9.75 -23.66
C ALA A 175 -3.37 10.61 -24.83
N LYS A 176 -3.57 11.91 -24.59
CA LYS A 176 -4.01 12.85 -25.65
C LYS A 176 -2.99 12.96 -26.79
N SER A 177 -1.70 13.01 -26.47
CA SER A 177 -0.65 13.09 -27.51
C SER A 177 -0.57 11.83 -28.37
N LEU A 178 -0.77 10.66 -27.77
CA LEU A 178 -0.81 9.38 -28.50
C LEU A 178 -2.05 9.32 -29.41
N LEU A 179 -3.22 9.71 -28.97
CA LEU A 179 -4.44 9.76 -29.79
C LEU A 179 -4.27 10.68 -31.00
N ILE A 180 -3.64 11.84 -30.83
CA ILE A 180 -3.36 12.77 -31.95
C ILE A 180 -2.37 12.15 -32.95
N LYS A 181 -1.37 11.41 -32.46
CA LYS A 181 -0.38 10.75 -33.31
C LYS A 181 -1.00 9.63 -34.15
N TYR A 182 -1.86 8.80 -33.54
CA TYR A 182 -2.58 7.75 -34.29
C TYR A 182 -3.53 8.35 -35.33
N ARG A 183 -4.29 9.40 -35.00
CA ARG A 183 -5.22 10.07 -35.94
C ARG A 183 -4.54 10.76 -37.14
N LYS A 184 -3.24 11.02 -37.06
CA LYS A 184 -2.46 11.61 -38.17
C LYS A 184 -1.77 10.55 -39.03
N ALA A 185 -1.77 9.29 -38.61
CA ALA A 185 -1.15 8.18 -39.31
C ALA A 185 -2.16 7.37 -40.17
N ASP A 186 -3.44 7.59 -39.92
CA ASP A 186 -4.56 7.17 -40.79
C ASP A 186 -4.92 8.30 -41.77
#